data_0df327c97f5870984f2191108c695bef
#
_entry.id   0df327c97f5870984f2191108c695bef
#
_cell.length_a   1.000
_cell.length_b   1.000
_cell.length_c   1.000
_cell.angle_alpha   90.00
_cell.angle_beta   90.00
_cell.angle_gamma   90.00
#
_symmetry.space_group_name_H-M   'P 1'
#
loop_
_entity.id
_entity.type
_entity.pdbx_description
1 polymer ?
#
loop_
_entity_poly.entity_id
_entity_poly.type
_entity_poly.pdbx_seq_one_letter_code
_entity_poly.pdbx_strand_id
1 'polypeptide(L)'
;MAIAVGSKLPAPPASLWENAPENSVTFPETGKIILLGVPGAFTPPCSSQIPEYIARYQEFADKGVAGIYVIAVNDIFCVKAWKEALAGGKDSQVHFCADSTGEYIKTLGLDFDASGLLGNHRSKRFAAVVENGEVKSLFVESEAPEITVTKAETVLGGL
;
A
#
# COMPACT_ATOMS: atom_id res chain seq x y z
N MET A 1 -13.10 12.22 -5.60
CA MET A 1 -12.90 11.48 -6.85
C MET A 1 -11.72 10.53 -6.68
N ALA A 2 -11.86 9.31 -7.18
CA ALA A 2 -10.75 8.36 -7.13
C ALA A 2 -9.61 8.77 -8.06
N ILE A 3 -8.38 8.47 -7.65
CA ILE A 3 -7.24 8.61 -8.56
C ILE A 3 -7.43 7.69 -9.78
N ALA A 4 -6.82 8.08 -10.88
CA ALA A 4 -6.84 7.34 -12.13
C ALA A 4 -5.49 7.46 -12.82
N VAL A 5 -5.26 6.63 -13.83
CA VAL A 5 -4.07 6.75 -14.67
C VAL A 5 -4.01 8.15 -15.26
N GLY A 6 -2.87 8.81 -15.12
CA GLY A 6 -2.64 10.19 -15.53
C GLY A 6 -2.88 11.22 -14.41
N SER A 7 -3.49 10.82 -13.30
CA SER A 7 -3.67 11.72 -12.15
C SER A 7 -2.35 12.00 -11.46
N LYS A 8 -2.22 13.22 -10.93
CA LYS A 8 -1.17 13.52 -9.96
C LYS A 8 -1.51 12.84 -8.63
N LEU A 9 -0.54 12.18 -8.03
CA LEU A 9 -0.73 11.56 -6.73
C LEU A 9 -0.86 12.64 -5.65
N PRO A 10 -1.95 12.67 -4.87
CA PRO A 10 -2.03 13.59 -3.74
C PRO A 10 -0.91 13.35 -2.73
N ALA A 11 -0.37 14.42 -2.15
CA ALA A 11 0.61 14.30 -1.09
C ALA A 11 -0.02 13.65 0.15
N PRO A 12 0.72 12.78 0.87
CA PRO A 12 0.19 12.19 2.08
C PRO A 12 0.03 13.22 3.19
N PRO A 13 -1.03 13.09 4.00
CA PRO A 13 -1.20 13.97 5.16
C PRO A 13 -0.17 13.64 6.24
N ALA A 14 0.03 14.56 7.18
CA ALA A 14 0.93 14.35 8.31
C ALA A 14 0.51 13.16 9.20
N SER A 15 -0.74 12.72 9.10
CA SER A 15 -1.28 11.57 9.84
C SER A 15 -0.93 10.21 9.24
N LEU A 16 -0.30 10.15 8.07
CA LEU A 16 0.21 8.90 7.51
C LEU A 16 1.59 8.62 8.11
N TRP A 17 1.70 7.58 8.93
CA TRP A 17 2.90 7.30 9.71
C TRP A 17 3.58 6.00 9.32
N GLU A 18 4.88 5.94 9.57
CA GLU A 18 5.69 4.74 9.38
C GLU A 18 6.60 4.52 10.59
N ASN A 19 6.70 3.30 11.07
CA ASN A 19 7.60 2.82 12.13
C ASN A 19 7.30 3.33 13.54
N ALA A 20 6.85 4.56 13.71
CA ALA A 20 6.60 5.14 15.02
C ALA A 20 5.52 6.21 14.93
N PRO A 21 4.84 6.52 16.07
CA PRO A 21 3.90 7.63 16.10
C PRO A 21 4.57 8.95 15.66
N GLU A 22 3.81 9.75 14.93
CA GLU A 22 4.22 11.06 14.42
C GLU A 22 5.38 11.05 13.41
N ASN A 23 5.84 9.87 13.00
CA ASN A 23 6.83 9.75 11.94
C ASN A 23 6.14 9.76 10.58
N SER A 24 5.86 10.94 10.07
CA SER A 24 5.08 11.14 8.84
C SER A 24 5.84 10.64 7.61
N VAL A 25 5.08 10.03 6.70
CA VAL A 25 5.60 9.50 5.43
C VAL A 25 5.62 10.60 4.38
N THR A 26 6.70 10.66 3.62
CA THR A 26 6.79 11.46 2.41
C THR A 26 7.19 10.56 1.25
N PHE A 27 6.62 10.81 0.06
CA PHE A 27 6.98 10.07 -1.13
C PHE A 27 8.00 10.84 -1.96
N PRO A 28 8.93 10.13 -2.64
CA PRO A 28 9.87 10.80 -3.55
C PRO A 28 9.11 11.55 -4.66
N GLU A 29 9.56 12.77 -4.96
CA GLU A 29 8.98 13.57 -6.05
C GLU A 29 9.40 13.05 -7.42
N THR A 30 10.52 12.35 -7.48
CA THR A 30 11.06 11.77 -8.71
C THR A 30 11.28 10.28 -8.55
N GLY A 31 11.31 9.56 -9.66
CA GLY A 31 11.48 8.12 -9.68
C GLY A 31 10.16 7.37 -9.61
N LYS A 32 10.27 6.06 -9.60
CA LYS A 32 9.12 5.15 -9.65
C LYS A 32 8.91 4.51 -8.28
N ILE A 33 7.66 4.53 -7.79
CA ILE A 33 7.26 3.86 -6.55
C ILE A 33 6.01 3.03 -6.80
N ILE A 34 5.77 2.06 -5.92
CA ILE A 34 4.56 1.26 -5.90
C ILE A 34 3.80 1.57 -4.61
N LEU A 35 2.52 1.89 -4.73
CA LEU A 35 1.62 1.99 -3.58
C LEU A 35 0.73 0.76 -3.55
N LEU A 36 0.63 0.13 -2.40
CA LEU A 36 -0.24 -1.02 -2.17
C LEU A 36 -1.24 -0.67 -1.08
N GLY A 37 -2.52 -0.63 -1.41
CA GLY A 37 -3.57 -0.51 -0.42
C GLY A 37 -4.08 -1.88 -0.01
N VAL A 38 -4.25 -2.11 1.28
CA VAL A 38 -4.76 -3.37 1.82
C VAL A 38 -5.89 -3.12 2.81
N PRO A 39 -6.92 -3.98 2.84
CA PRO A 39 -8.08 -3.81 3.76
C PRO A 39 -7.74 -3.91 5.24
N GLY A 40 -6.70 -4.65 5.60
CA GLY A 40 -6.34 -4.73 7.02
C GLY A 40 -5.10 -5.54 7.31
N ALA A 41 -4.26 -5.02 8.21
CA ALA A 41 -3.13 -5.77 8.75
C ALA A 41 -3.63 -7.05 9.43
N PHE A 42 -2.85 -8.11 9.33
CA PHE A 42 -3.14 -9.43 9.89
C PHE A 42 -4.36 -10.16 9.31
N THR A 43 -5.08 -9.58 8.36
CA THR A 43 -6.14 -10.33 7.67
C THR A 43 -5.52 -11.36 6.74
N PRO A 44 -6.14 -12.56 6.57
CA PRO A 44 -5.53 -13.63 5.77
C PRO A 44 -5.16 -13.25 4.33
N PRO A 45 -6.02 -12.57 3.54
CA PRO A 45 -5.63 -12.18 2.18
C PRO A 45 -4.45 -11.21 2.15
N CYS A 46 -4.42 -10.23 3.04
CA CYS A 46 -3.33 -9.25 3.08
C CYS A 46 -2.02 -9.91 3.52
N SER A 47 -2.09 -10.83 4.48
CA SER A 47 -0.93 -11.56 4.98
C SER A 47 -0.39 -12.61 4.00
N SER A 48 -1.13 -12.97 2.96
CA SER A 48 -0.64 -13.83 1.88
C SER A 48 -0.10 -13.03 0.70
N GLN A 49 -0.65 -11.85 0.42
CA GLN A 49 -0.25 -11.00 -0.70
C GLN A 49 1.12 -10.32 -0.48
N ILE A 50 1.29 -9.68 0.66
CA ILE A 50 2.44 -8.81 0.89
C ILE A 50 3.78 -9.56 0.96
N PRO A 51 3.89 -10.76 1.54
CA PRO A 51 5.17 -11.50 1.54
C PRO A 51 5.77 -11.69 0.16
N GLU A 52 4.96 -11.82 -0.88
CA GLU A 52 5.43 -11.96 -2.25
C GLU A 52 6.16 -10.70 -2.74
N TYR A 53 5.64 -9.52 -2.39
CA TYR A 53 6.31 -8.25 -2.68
C TYR A 53 7.63 -8.12 -1.91
N ILE A 54 7.67 -8.56 -0.68
CA ILE A 54 8.88 -8.56 0.13
C ILE A 54 9.93 -9.48 -0.50
N ALA A 55 9.54 -10.69 -0.85
CA ALA A 55 10.44 -11.70 -1.43
C ALA A 55 10.98 -11.29 -2.80
N ARG A 56 10.18 -10.58 -3.58
CA ARG A 56 10.52 -10.17 -4.94
C ARG A 56 10.96 -8.70 -5.04
N TYR A 57 11.26 -8.07 -3.92
CA TYR A 57 11.65 -6.64 -3.90
C TYR A 57 12.78 -6.34 -4.88
N GLN A 58 13.79 -7.19 -4.98
CA GLN A 58 14.92 -6.97 -5.87
C GLN A 58 14.49 -6.93 -7.34
N GLU A 59 13.51 -7.73 -7.73
CA GLU A 59 12.98 -7.71 -9.09
C GLU A 59 12.31 -6.36 -9.40
N PHE A 60 11.61 -5.78 -8.43
CA PHE A 60 11.05 -4.43 -8.57
C PHE A 60 12.15 -3.38 -8.66
N ALA A 61 13.16 -3.47 -7.81
CA ALA A 61 14.30 -2.54 -7.82
C ALA A 61 15.05 -2.59 -9.15
N ASP A 62 15.23 -3.78 -9.73
CA ASP A 62 15.87 -3.97 -11.03
C ASP A 62 15.09 -3.31 -12.18
N LYS A 63 13.80 -3.08 -11.99
CA LYS A 63 12.94 -2.38 -12.96
C LYS A 63 12.80 -0.89 -12.65
N GLY A 64 13.64 -0.36 -11.77
CA GLY A 64 13.69 1.06 -11.45
C GLY A 64 12.75 1.51 -10.34
N VAL A 65 12.15 0.59 -9.59
CA VAL A 65 11.28 0.94 -8.46
C VAL A 65 12.15 1.37 -7.28
N ALA A 66 11.96 2.61 -6.83
CA ALA A 66 12.70 3.20 -5.71
C ALA A 66 12.12 2.84 -4.34
N GLY A 67 10.85 2.45 -4.28
CA GLY A 67 10.21 2.05 -3.03
C GLY A 67 8.86 1.41 -3.25
N ILE A 68 8.48 0.54 -2.31
CA ILE A 68 7.16 -0.08 -2.24
C ILE A 68 6.57 0.32 -0.90
N TYR A 69 5.36 0.89 -0.92
CA TYR A 69 4.67 1.42 0.25
C TYR A 69 3.35 0.70 0.42
N VAL A 70 3.22 -0.05 1.50
CA VAL A 70 1.97 -0.71 1.87
C VAL A 70 1.19 0.22 2.81
N ILE A 71 -0.07 0.48 2.50
CA ILE A 71 -0.91 1.39 3.28
C ILE A 71 -2.12 0.62 3.80
N ALA A 72 -2.31 0.65 5.10
CA ALA A 72 -3.45 0.04 5.78
C ALA A 72 -4.13 1.05 6.69
N VAL A 73 -5.46 0.99 6.75
CA VAL A 73 -6.27 1.77 7.70
C VAL A 73 -6.27 1.03 9.04
N ASN A 74 -5.13 1.08 9.70
CA ASN A 74 -4.87 0.51 11.03
C ASN A 74 -3.97 1.48 11.78
N ASP A 75 -3.92 1.34 13.11
CA ASP A 75 -3.01 2.16 13.90
C ASP A 75 -1.54 1.76 13.68
N ILE A 76 -0.63 2.65 14.05
CA ILE A 76 0.80 2.46 13.80
C ILE A 76 1.37 1.24 14.55
N PHE A 77 0.85 0.93 15.72
CA PHE A 77 1.35 -0.20 16.50
C PHE A 77 0.97 -1.53 15.85
N CYS A 78 -0.26 -1.63 15.34
CA CYS A 78 -0.73 -2.79 14.58
C CYS A 78 0.09 -2.96 13.29
N VAL A 79 0.28 -1.90 12.54
CA VAL A 79 1.02 -1.93 11.26
C VAL A 79 2.48 -2.32 11.50
N LYS A 80 3.11 -1.77 12.51
CA LYS A 80 4.49 -2.10 12.86
C LYS A 80 4.64 -3.57 13.25
N ALA A 81 3.73 -4.09 14.08
CA ALA A 81 3.73 -5.49 14.47
C ALA A 81 3.53 -6.41 13.27
N TRP A 82 2.66 -6.02 12.35
CA TRP A 82 2.41 -6.77 11.13
C TRP A 82 3.64 -6.82 10.22
N LYS A 83 4.32 -5.69 10.06
CA LYS A 83 5.59 -5.64 9.33
C LYS A 83 6.61 -6.61 9.91
N GLU A 84 6.79 -6.59 11.23
CA GLU A 84 7.72 -7.48 11.91
C GLU A 84 7.35 -8.96 11.73
N ALA A 85 6.06 -9.28 11.80
CA ALA A 85 5.55 -10.64 11.58
C ALA A 85 5.82 -11.13 10.16
N LEU A 86 5.55 -10.29 9.15
CA LEU A 86 5.73 -10.66 7.74
C LEU A 86 7.20 -10.71 7.33
N ALA A 87 8.03 -9.84 7.87
CA ALA A 87 9.46 -9.81 7.57
C ALA A 87 10.25 -10.88 8.33
N GLY A 88 9.64 -11.57 9.29
CA GLY A 88 10.30 -12.61 10.05
C GLY A 88 11.48 -12.12 10.89
N GLY A 89 11.44 -10.87 11.34
CA GLY A 89 12.51 -10.23 12.10
C GLY A 89 13.67 -9.71 11.26
N LYS A 90 13.54 -9.75 9.93
CA LYS A 90 14.53 -9.18 9.01
C LYS A 90 14.15 -7.76 8.62
N ASP A 91 15.15 -6.93 8.32
CA ASP A 91 14.88 -5.64 7.72
C ASP A 91 14.24 -5.82 6.35
N SER A 92 13.07 -5.21 6.18
CA SER A 92 12.40 -5.19 4.88
C SER A 92 12.54 -3.80 4.28
N GLN A 93 12.82 -3.75 2.98
CA GLN A 93 12.85 -2.50 2.24
C GLN A 93 11.45 -2.06 1.78
N VAL A 94 10.44 -2.87 2.06
CA VAL A 94 9.05 -2.50 1.85
C VAL A 94 8.60 -1.65 3.03
N HIS A 95 8.04 -0.47 2.74
CA HIS A 95 7.53 0.45 3.75
C HIS A 95 6.11 0.07 4.13
N PHE A 96 5.82 0.02 5.42
CA PHE A 96 4.48 -0.26 5.93
C PHE A 96 3.94 0.99 6.61
N CYS A 97 2.90 1.59 6.03
CA CYS A 97 2.37 2.89 6.44
C CYS A 97 1.01 2.73 7.10
N ALA A 98 0.82 3.41 8.22
CA ALA A 98 -0.42 3.42 8.97
C ALA A 98 -1.24 4.67 8.63
N ASP A 99 -2.39 4.46 7.99
CA ASP A 99 -3.39 5.49 7.73
C ASP A 99 -4.52 5.30 8.74
N SER A 100 -4.23 5.56 10.03
CA SER A 100 -5.10 5.16 11.14
C SER A 100 -6.52 5.71 11.06
N THR A 101 -6.70 6.90 10.50
CA THR A 101 -8.02 7.53 10.33
C THR A 101 -8.65 7.25 8.96
N GLY A 102 -7.90 6.66 8.03
CA GLY A 102 -8.35 6.47 6.66
C GLY A 102 -8.32 7.73 5.81
N GLU A 103 -7.74 8.81 6.31
CA GLU A 103 -7.73 10.11 5.64
C GLU A 103 -7.06 10.06 4.27
N TYR A 104 -5.92 9.41 4.17
CA TYR A 104 -5.21 9.33 2.89
C TYR A 104 -5.93 8.46 1.88
N ILE A 105 -6.34 7.27 2.28
CA ILE A 105 -7.08 6.35 1.41
C ILE A 105 -8.39 7.00 0.92
N LYS A 106 -9.07 7.75 1.78
CA LYS A 106 -10.26 8.49 1.39
C LYS A 106 -9.93 9.59 0.37
N THR A 107 -8.82 10.29 0.56
CA THR A 107 -8.34 11.30 -0.39
C THR A 107 -8.07 10.67 -1.76
N LEU A 108 -7.54 9.45 -1.79
CA LEU A 108 -7.32 8.71 -3.03
C LEU A 108 -8.62 8.21 -3.67
N GLY A 109 -9.74 8.24 -2.95
CA GLY A 109 -11.02 7.72 -3.42
C GLY A 109 -11.06 6.20 -3.49
N LEU A 110 -10.24 5.52 -2.71
CA LEU A 110 -10.08 4.07 -2.72
C LEU A 110 -10.49 3.41 -1.40
N ASP A 111 -11.33 4.09 -0.62
CA ASP A 111 -11.92 3.51 0.58
C ASP A 111 -13.21 2.74 0.24
N PHE A 112 -13.60 1.84 1.12
CA PHE A 112 -14.88 1.16 1.05
C PHE A 112 -15.43 0.89 2.45
N ASP A 113 -16.72 0.67 2.55
CA ASP A 113 -17.38 0.37 3.82
C ASP A 113 -17.14 -1.10 4.19
N ALA A 114 -16.25 -1.33 5.13
CA ALA A 114 -15.95 -2.65 5.69
C ALA A 114 -16.56 -2.84 7.09
N SER A 115 -17.54 -2.00 7.47
CA SER A 115 -18.09 -1.98 8.82
C SER A 115 -18.66 -3.34 9.27
N GLY A 116 -19.21 -4.13 8.35
CA GLY A 116 -19.82 -5.42 8.69
C GLY A 116 -18.81 -6.46 9.17
N LEU A 117 -17.57 -6.40 8.71
CA LEU A 117 -16.50 -7.34 9.09
C LEU A 117 -15.43 -6.70 9.95
N LEU A 118 -15.00 -5.50 9.58
CA LEU A 118 -13.83 -4.84 10.16
C LEU A 118 -14.16 -3.60 10.99
N GLY A 119 -15.44 -3.24 11.07
CA GLY A 119 -15.91 -2.22 11.98
C GLY A 119 -15.86 -0.77 11.49
N ASN A 120 -15.25 -0.53 10.34
CA ASN A 120 -15.12 0.83 9.78
C ASN A 120 -14.83 0.79 8.28
N HIS A 121 -14.61 1.97 7.70
CA HIS A 121 -14.13 2.07 6.33
C HIS A 121 -12.65 1.67 6.25
N ARG A 122 -12.30 0.95 5.22
CA ARG A 122 -10.94 0.45 4.97
C ARG A 122 -10.53 0.75 3.54
N SER A 123 -9.24 0.53 3.25
CA SER A 123 -8.74 0.62 1.89
C SER A 123 -9.26 -0.54 1.04
N LYS A 124 -9.63 -0.26 -0.19
CA LYS A 124 -9.73 -1.30 -1.23
C LYS A 124 -8.35 -1.92 -1.41
N ARG A 125 -8.31 -3.15 -1.91
CA ARG A 125 -7.04 -3.77 -2.30
C ARG A 125 -6.66 -3.22 -3.67
N PHE A 126 -5.56 -2.48 -3.71
CA PHE A 126 -5.08 -1.89 -4.96
C PHE A 126 -3.56 -1.88 -5.03
N ALA A 127 -3.04 -1.77 -6.26
CA ALA A 127 -1.65 -1.48 -6.54
C ALA A 127 -1.59 -0.33 -7.53
N ALA A 128 -0.80 0.69 -7.22
CA ALA A 128 -0.58 1.83 -8.11
C ALA A 128 0.90 1.97 -8.41
N VAL A 129 1.23 2.10 -9.69
CA VAL A 129 2.58 2.46 -10.13
C VAL A 129 2.59 3.96 -10.32
N VAL A 130 3.46 4.63 -9.59
CA VAL A 130 3.57 6.10 -9.62
C VAL A 130 4.99 6.45 -10.05
N GLU A 131 5.11 7.31 -11.05
CA GLU A 131 6.40 7.77 -11.55
C GLU A 131 6.40 9.29 -11.63
N ASN A 132 7.37 9.90 -10.96
CA ASN A 132 7.51 11.36 -10.86
C ASN A 132 6.21 12.03 -10.40
N GLY A 133 5.54 11.42 -9.43
CA GLY A 133 4.31 11.93 -8.84
C GLY A 133 3.03 11.72 -9.67
N GLU A 134 3.12 11.03 -10.80
CA GLU A 134 1.98 10.74 -11.66
C GLU A 134 1.63 9.25 -11.64
N VAL A 135 0.34 8.94 -11.53
CA VAL A 135 -0.15 7.55 -11.56
C VAL A 135 -0.02 7.01 -12.98
N LYS A 136 0.83 6.02 -13.18
CA LYS A 136 1.06 5.39 -14.48
C LYS A 136 0.24 4.14 -14.69
N SER A 137 -0.02 3.38 -13.62
CA SER A 137 -0.86 2.18 -13.67
C SER A 137 -1.64 2.09 -12.38
N LEU A 138 -2.86 1.56 -12.47
CA LEU A 138 -3.72 1.37 -11.30
C LEU A 138 -4.46 0.04 -11.45
N PHE A 139 -4.25 -0.85 -10.48
CA PHE A 139 -4.88 -2.17 -10.40
C PHE A 139 -5.72 -2.19 -9.14
N VAL A 140 -7.03 -2.37 -9.27
CA VAL A 140 -7.96 -2.43 -8.14
C VAL A 140 -8.71 -3.74 -8.20
N GLU A 141 -8.69 -4.53 -7.11
CA GLU A 141 -9.47 -5.76 -7.03
C GLU A 141 -10.96 -5.43 -6.97
N SER A 142 -11.77 -6.23 -7.65
CA SER A 142 -13.22 -6.06 -7.64
C SER A 142 -13.84 -6.43 -6.29
N GLU A 143 -13.23 -7.38 -5.57
CA GLU A 143 -13.65 -7.81 -4.24
C GLU A 143 -12.46 -7.78 -3.28
N ALA A 144 -12.69 -7.27 -2.06
CA ALA A 144 -11.61 -7.06 -1.08
C ALA A 144 -10.77 -8.31 -0.76
N PRO A 145 -11.36 -9.53 -0.63
CA PRO A 145 -10.54 -10.71 -0.35
C PRO A 145 -9.78 -11.27 -1.55
N GLU A 146 -10.11 -10.82 -2.78
CA GLU A 146 -9.43 -11.32 -3.97
C GLU A 146 -8.03 -10.77 -4.11
N ILE A 147 -7.12 -11.59 -4.64
CA ILE A 147 -5.76 -11.21 -5.01
C ILE A 147 -5.53 -11.76 -6.42
N THR A 148 -5.82 -10.94 -7.42
CA THR A 148 -5.70 -11.30 -8.84
C THR A 148 -4.85 -10.27 -9.58
N VAL A 149 -5.39 -9.08 -9.81
CA VAL A 149 -4.69 -8.01 -10.53
C VAL A 149 -3.62 -7.32 -9.68
N THR A 150 -3.65 -7.50 -8.36
CA THR A 150 -2.70 -6.88 -7.42
C THR A 150 -1.57 -7.81 -6.98
N LYS A 151 -1.44 -8.99 -7.58
CA LYS A 151 -0.32 -9.88 -7.32
C LYS A 151 1.00 -9.22 -7.71
N ALA A 152 2.06 -9.53 -6.99
CA ALA A 152 3.39 -9.05 -7.32
C ALA A 152 3.78 -9.39 -8.76
N GLU A 153 3.50 -10.61 -9.21
CA GLU A 153 3.76 -11.05 -10.58
C GLU A 153 3.05 -10.17 -11.61
N THR A 154 1.76 -9.86 -11.38
CA THR A 154 0.96 -9.05 -12.30
C THR A 154 1.51 -7.62 -12.39
N VAL A 155 1.83 -7.02 -11.27
CA VAL A 155 2.36 -5.65 -11.22
C VAL A 155 3.75 -5.59 -11.85
N LEU A 156 4.62 -6.57 -11.56
CA LEU A 156 5.94 -6.69 -12.19
C LEU A 156 5.84 -6.78 -13.72
N GLY A 157 4.88 -7.55 -14.23
CA GLY A 157 4.66 -7.72 -15.65
C GLY A 157 4.23 -6.45 -16.37
N GLY A 158 3.70 -5.47 -15.65
CA GLY A 158 3.29 -4.17 -16.18
C GLY A 158 4.33 -3.06 -16.07
N LEU A 159 5.50 -3.36 -15.54
CA LEU A 159 6.57 -2.36 -15.36
C LEU A 159 7.46 -2.23 -16.60
#